data_31cf560d436a1e10554ef30fa020c8d0
#
_entry.id   31cf560d436a1e10554ef30fa020c8d0
#
_cell.length_a   1.000
_cell.length_b   1.000
_cell.length_c   1.000
_cell.angle_alpha   90.00
_cell.angle_beta   90.00
_cell.angle_gamma   90.00
#
_symmetry.space_group_name_H-M   'P 1'
#
loop_
_entity.id
_entity.type
_entity.pdbx_description
1 polymer ?
#
loop_
_entity_poly.entity_id
_entity_poly.type
_entity_poly.pdbx_seq_one_letter_code
_entity_poly.pdbx_strand_id
1 'polypeptide(L)'
;MPDDETGLRQRKKERTRQAITDAAMRLFSEHGFDQVTLVQVASAAEVAVQTVYNYFPTKGDLVFDEADAIISDLVHVLRHRPPGMSALAAIRAYFASVPARVGGRRPPEPTPQFRRLIRDSAALRAYQREVFARFEQALAAQLAEETGQPSGAVEPFIAAAALVSVLRVNFEDRADDTEPVGLRAERALDLLEHGLGDYARPPEATALGRFRTR
;
A
#
# COMPACT_ATOMS: atom_id res chain seq x y z
N MET A 1 3.61 37.82 -12.27
CA MET A 1 3.26 37.16 -11.02
C MET A 1 2.09 36.18 -11.22
N PRO A 2 2.27 35.07 -11.94
CA PRO A 2 1.25 34.01 -12.05
C PRO A 2 1.39 32.89 -11.01
N ASP A 3 2.49 32.82 -10.25
CA ASP A 3 2.78 31.68 -9.35
C ASP A 3 1.91 31.63 -8.09
N ASP A 4 1.40 32.76 -7.61
CA ASP A 4 0.63 32.83 -6.35
C ASP A 4 -0.82 32.32 -6.51
N GLU A 5 -1.45 32.57 -7.64
CA GLU A 5 -2.81 32.08 -7.92
C GLU A 5 -2.84 30.55 -8.11
N THR A 6 -1.83 29.99 -8.75
CA THR A 6 -1.72 28.53 -8.95
C THR A 6 -1.50 27.84 -7.61
N GLY A 7 -0.68 28.41 -6.73
CA GLY A 7 -0.45 27.89 -5.38
C GLY A 7 -1.70 27.98 -4.47
N LEU A 8 -2.49 29.02 -4.59
CA LEU A 8 -3.74 29.19 -3.84
C LEU A 8 -4.81 28.20 -4.31
N ARG A 9 -4.97 27.99 -5.61
CA ARG A 9 -5.90 27.00 -6.19
C ARG A 9 -5.54 25.58 -5.75
N GLN A 10 -4.25 25.23 -5.80
CA GLN A 10 -3.78 23.91 -5.37
C GLN A 10 -4.03 23.67 -3.87
N ARG A 11 -3.72 24.66 -3.00
CA ARG A 11 -4.00 24.57 -1.57
C ARG A 11 -5.49 24.46 -1.27
N LYS A 12 -6.34 25.18 -2.01
CA LYS A 12 -7.81 25.08 -1.85
C LYS A 12 -8.30 23.68 -2.29
N LYS A 13 -7.77 23.15 -3.40
CA LYS A 13 -8.07 21.79 -3.89
C LYS A 13 -7.71 20.75 -2.83
N GLU A 14 -6.51 20.83 -2.26
CA GLU A 14 -6.05 19.90 -1.22
C GLU A 14 -6.90 19.99 0.05
N ARG A 15 -7.23 21.21 0.53
CA ARG A 15 -8.12 21.38 1.68
C ARG A 15 -9.49 20.77 1.45
N THR A 16 -10.07 20.94 0.26
CA THR A 16 -11.37 20.35 -0.07
C THR A 16 -11.27 18.82 -0.09
N ARG A 17 -10.22 18.27 -0.71
CA ARG A 17 -9.95 16.82 -0.72
C ARG A 17 -9.89 16.27 0.71
N GLN A 18 -9.07 16.90 1.56
CA GLN A 18 -8.89 16.48 2.95
C GLN A 18 -10.21 16.56 3.74
N ALA A 19 -10.99 17.64 3.60
CA ALA A 19 -12.27 17.77 4.28
C ALA A 19 -13.25 16.65 3.90
N ILE A 20 -13.29 16.26 2.62
CA ILE A 20 -14.12 15.15 2.14
C ILE A 20 -13.64 13.82 2.73
N THR A 21 -12.32 13.54 2.70
CA THR A 21 -11.74 12.32 3.26
C THR A 21 -11.99 12.21 4.77
N ASP A 22 -11.76 13.29 5.53
CA ASP A 22 -11.98 13.31 6.98
C ASP A 22 -13.46 13.05 7.33
N ALA A 23 -14.38 13.68 6.61
CA ALA A 23 -15.82 13.45 6.78
C ALA A 23 -16.21 11.99 6.46
N ALA A 24 -15.67 11.44 5.37
CA ALA A 24 -15.91 10.07 4.97
C ALA A 24 -15.39 9.07 6.03
N MET A 25 -14.14 9.21 6.46
CA MET A 25 -13.53 8.31 7.44
C MET A 25 -14.24 8.34 8.78
N ARG A 26 -14.69 9.52 9.24
CA ARG A 26 -15.52 9.65 10.44
C ARG A 26 -16.83 8.86 10.29
N LEU A 27 -17.59 9.11 9.21
CA LEU A 27 -18.86 8.43 8.96
C LEU A 27 -18.68 6.91 8.81
N PHE A 28 -17.63 6.47 8.11
CA PHE A 28 -17.35 5.04 7.96
C PHE A 28 -16.99 4.39 9.30
N SER A 29 -16.29 5.10 10.18
CA SER A 29 -15.97 4.60 11.53
C SER A 29 -17.21 4.46 12.41
N GLU A 30 -18.17 5.39 12.30
CA GLU A 30 -19.38 5.44 13.11
C GLU A 30 -20.45 4.46 12.62
N HIS A 31 -20.62 4.33 11.31
CA HIS A 31 -21.77 3.64 10.71
C HIS A 31 -21.38 2.44 9.83
N GLY A 32 -20.09 2.21 9.62
CA GLY A 32 -19.58 1.21 8.68
C GLY A 32 -19.60 1.69 7.23
N PHE A 33 -18.67 1.15 6.43
CA PHE A 33 -18.54 1.56 5.02
C PHE A 33 -19.84 1.38 4.23
N ASP A 34 -20.47 0.21 4.31
CA ASP A 34 -21.57 -0.15 3.41
C ASP A 34 -22.81 0.72 3.63
N GLN A 35 -23.05 1.24 4.85
CA GLN A 35 -24.23 2.02 5.20
C GLN A 35 -24.14 3.51 4.85
N VAL A 36 -22.93 4.03 4.64
CA VAL A 36 -22.72 5.45 4.34
C VAL A 36 -22.83 5.71 2.84
N THR A 37 -23.52 6.78 2.45
CA THR A 37 -23.67 7.24 1.07
C THR A 37 -22.76 8.42 0.77
N LEU A 38 -22.42 8.65 -0.52
CA LEU A 38 -21.66 9.84 -0.94
C LEU A 38 -22.44 11.15 -0.68
N VAL A 39 -23.78 11.10 -0.64
CA VAL A 39 -24.61 12.26 -0.26
C VAL A 39 -24.38 12.66 1.20
N GLN A 40 -24.31 11.67 2.11
CA GLN A 40 -24.00 11.93 3.53
C GLN A 40 -22.60 12.47 3.70
N VAL A 41 -21.61 11.93 2.96
CA VAL A 41 -20.24 12.46 2.97
C VAL A 41 -20.19 13.90 2.49
N ALA A 42 -20.87 14.22 1.38
CA ALA A 42 -20.94 15.58 0.85
C ALA A 42 -21.56 16.56 1.84
N SER A 43 -22.66 16.17 2.48
CA SER A 43 -23.32 16.96 3.53
C SER A 43 -22.39 17.19 4.71
N ALA A 44 -21.70 16.16 5.20
CA ALA A 44 -20.78 16.25 6.34
C ALA A 44 -19.50 17.04 6.04
N ALA A 45 -19.07 17.09 4.77
CA ALA A 45 -17.96 17.89 4.29
C ALA A 45 -18.35 19.31 3.83
N GLU A 46 -19.64 19.66 3.92
CA GLU A 46 -20.19 20.95 3.49
C GLU A 46 -19.88 21.28 2.01
N VAL A 47 -19.96 20.28 1.13
CA VAL A 47 -19.73 20.43 -0.30
C VAL A 47 -20.90 19.87 -1.12
N ALA A 48 -20.99 20.26 -2.40
CA ALA A 48 -21.93 19.63 -3.31
C ALA A 48 -21.54 18.17 -3.59
N VAL A 49 -22.52 17.30 -3.76
CA VAL A 49 -22.30 15.87 -4.11
C VAL A 49 -21.45 15.74 -5.38
N GLN A 50 -21.68 16.60 -6.39
CA GLN A 50 -20.87 16.63 -7.59
C GLN A 50 -19.41 16.93 -7.31
N THR A 51 -19.11 17.73 -6.29
CA THR A 51 -17.74 18.00 -5.85
C THR A 51 -17.07 16.72 -5.34
N VAL A 52 -17.80 15.90 -4.56
CA VAL A 52 -17.26 14.60 -4.09
C VAL A 52 -16.91 13.70 -5.28
N TYR A 53 -17.80 13.54 -6.26
CA TYR A 53 -17.55 12.74 -7.47
C TYR A 53 -16.37 13.25 -8.30
N ASN A 54 -16.15 14.56 -8.34
CA ASN A 54 -15.01 15.14 -9.07
C ASN A 54 -13.66 14.83 -8.43
N TYR A 55 -13.62 14.60 -7.11
CA TYR A 55 -12.40 14.23 -6.37
C TYR A 55 -12.24 12.72 -6.22
N PHE A 56 -13.34 12.00 -6.08
CA PHE A 56 -13.41 10.59 -5.76
C PHE A 56 -14.47 9.91 -6.62
N PRO A 57 -14.10 9.36 -7.78
CA PRO A 57 -15.00 8.70 -8.70
C PRO A 57 -15.83 7.57 -8.08
N THR A 58 -15.23 6.86 -7.12
CA THR A 58 -15.90 5.77 -6.39
C THR A 58 -15.84 6.01 -4.88
N LYS A 59 -16.73 5.33 -4.15
CA LYS A 59 -16.74 5.37 -2.69
C LYS A 59 -15.47 4.74 -2.08
N GLY A 60 -14.88 3.75 -2.78
CA GLY A 60 -13.62 3.11 -2.39
C GLY A 60 -12.44 4.07 -2.41
N ASP A 61 -12.43 5.04 -3.35
CA ASP A 61 -11.37 6.05 -3.45
C ASP A 61 -11.28 6.92 -2.20
N LEU A 62 -12.35 7.09 -1.43
CA LEU A 62 -12.35 7.81 -0.17
C LEU A 62 -11.52 7.12 0.93
N VAL A 63 -11.41 5.79 0.84
CA VAL A 63 -10.66 4.97 1.80
C VAL A 63 -9.20 4.79 1.35
N PHE A 64 -8.98 4.70 0.04
CA PHE A 64 -7.67 4.50 -0.58
C PHE A 64 -7.20 5.74 -1.35
N ASP A 65 -7.46 6.92 -0.84
CA ASP A 65 -7.25 8.20 -1.51
C ASP A 65 -5.78 8.51 -1.84
N GLU A 66 -4.84 7.92 -1.14
CA GLU A 66 -3.41 8.06 -1.38
C GLU A 66 -2.82 6.98 -2.30
N ALA A 67 -3.60 5.98 -2.73
CA ALA A 67 -3.08 4.83 -3.47
C ALA A 67 -2.32 5.23 -4.74
N ASP A 68 -2.88 6.12 -5.56
CA ASP A 68 -2.23 6.56 -6.80
C ASP A 68 -0.96 7.38 -6.56
N ALA A 69 -0.94 8.17 -5.48
CA ALA A 69 0.26 8.92 -5.09
C ALA A 69 1.37 7.97 -4.64
N ILE A 70 1.04 6.94 -3.85
CA ILE A 70 1.99 5.93 -3.40
C ILE A 70 2.52 5.12 -4.60
N ILE A 71 1.66 4.72 -5.53
CA ILE A 71 2.08 4.06 -6.79
C ILE A 71 3.10 4.93 -7.53
N SER A 72 2.78 6.22 -7.71
CA SER A 72 3.67 7.16 -8.40
C SER A 72 5.01 7.31 -7.69
N ASP A 73 5.02 7.39 -6.37
CA ASP A 73 6.24 7.47 -5.56
C ASP A 73 7.10 6.20 -5.69
N LEU A 74 6.50 5.02 -5.63
CA LEU A 74 7.21 3.75 -5.77
C LEU A 74 7.82 3.59 -7.17
N VAL A 75 7.06 3.92 -8.22
CA VAL A 75 7.56 3.94 -9.61
C VAL A 75 8.71 4.93 -9.75
N HIS A 76 8.58 6.13 -9.17
CA HIS A 76 9.63 7.14 -9.16
C HIS A 76 10.91 6.65 -8.47
N VAL A 77 10.77 6.01 -7.30
CA VAL A 77 11.90 5.43 -6.54
C VAL A 77 12.59 4.34 -7.36
N LEU A 78 11.85 3.46 -8.02
CA LEU A 78 12.45 2.45 -8.90
C LEU A 78 13.20 3.07 -10.08
N ARG A 79 12.58 4.04 -10.74
CA ARG A 79 13.17 4.69 -11.93
C ARG A 79 14.44 5.49 -11.64
N HIS A 80 14.51 6.13 -10.46
CA HIS A 80 15.61 7.06 -10.13
C HIS A 80 16.58 6.51 -9.07
N ARG A 81 16.54 5.21 -8.79
CA ARG A 81 17.51 4.61 -7.87
C ARG A 81 18.95 4.68 -8.41
N PRO A 82 19.94 4.78 -7.53
CA PRO A 82 21.33 4.78 -7.94
C PRO A 82 21.71 3.54 -8.78
N PRO A 83 22.62 3.68 -9.77
CA PRO A 83 23.14 2.53 -10.49
C PRO A 83 23.69 1.45 -9.53
N GLY A 84 23.37 0.20 -9.81
CA GLY A 84 23.76 -0.94 -8.97
C GLY A 84 22.85 -1.23 -7.77
N MET A 85 21.90 -0.35 -7.44
CA MET A 85 20.90 -0.60 -6.41
C MET A 85 19.79 -1.50 -6.96
N SER A 86 19.49 -2.61 -6.26
CA SER A 86 18.36 -3.48 -6.65
C SER A 86 17.00 -2.82 -6.39
N ALA A 87 15.96 -3.28 -7.07
CA ALA A 87 14.58 -2.82 -6.82
C ALA A 87 14.18 -3.03 -5.35
N LEU A 88 14.53 -4.19 -4.79
CA LEU A 88 14.25 -4.52 -3.39
C LEU A 88 14.94 -3.54 -2.42
N ALA A 89 16.22 -3.23 -2.65
CA ALA A 89 16.96 -2.26 -1.83
C ALA A 89 16.37 -0.84 -1.93
N ALA A 90 15.91 -0.44 -3.11
CA ALA A 90 15.25 0.84 -3.30
C ALA A 90 13.91 0.94 -2.55
N ILE A 91 13.10 -0.11 -2.59
CA ILE A 91 11.83 -0.19 -1.83
C ILE A 91 12.11 -0.21 -0.31
N ARG A 92 13.13 -0.95 0.16
CA ARG A 92 13.57 -0.93 1.56
C ARG A 92 13.95 0.49 1.99
N ALA A 93 14.76 1.18 1.21
CA ALA A 93 15.16 2.55 1.47
C ALA A 93 13.97 3.53 1.49
N TYR A 94 13.01 3.34 0.59
CA TYR A 94 11.77 4.11 0.59
C TYR A 94 11.03 3.97 1.92
N PHE A 95 10.78 2.76 2.41
CA PHE A 95 10.12 2.54 3.69
C PHE A 95 10.92 3.05 4.89
N ALA A 96 12.24 2.92 4.88
CA ALA A 96 13.10 3.43 5.95
C ALA A 96 13.19 4.97 5.99
N SER A 97 13.12 5.64 4.85
CA SER A 97 13.28 7.10 4.73
C SER A 97 12.02 7.92 5.05
N VAL A 98 10.91 7.26 5.25
CA VAL A 98 9.59 7.88 5.42
C VAL A 98 9.46 8.79 6.66
N PRO A 99 10.10 8.54 7.82
CA PRO A 99 10.06 9.48 8.94
C PRO A 99 10.72 10.84 8.64
N ALA A 100 11.61 10.91 7.66
CA ALA A 100 12.47 12.08 7.40
C ALA A 100 11.93 13.05 6.33
N ARG A 101 10.87 12.69 5.59
CA ARG A 101 10.29 13.55 4.55
C ARG A 101 9.22 14.46 5.13
N VAL A 102 9.57 15.68 5.47
CA VAL A 102 8.61 16.77 5.67
C VAL A 102 7.83 16.97 4.37
N GLY A 103 6.55 16.56 4.36
CA GLY A 103 5.69 16.60 3.17
C GLY A 103 5.72 15.36 2.27
N GLY A 104 6.49 14.33 2.60
CA GLY A 104 6.45 13.02 1.94
C GLY A 104 5.27 12.20 2.47
N ARG A 105 4.40 11.77 1.55
CA ARG A 105 3.31 10.85 1.91
C ARG A 105 3.91 9.50 2.25
N ARG A 106 3.79 9.13 3.50
CA ARG A 106 3.97 7.74 3.91
C ARG A 106 2.73 6.99 3.49
N PRO A 107 2.83 5.73 2.98
CA PRO A 107 1.70 4.85 3.06
C PRO A 107 1.22 4.87 4.52
N PRO A 108 -0.01 5.36 4.80
CA PRO A 108 -0.45 5.44 6.18
C PRO A 108 -0.33 4.07 6.80
N GLU A 109 0.28 3.99 7.99
CA GLU A 109 0.22 2.74 8.75
C GLU A 109 -1.27 2.47 8.98
N PRO A 110 -1.80 1.34 8.44
CA PRO A 110 -3.21 1.09 8.59
C PRO A 110 -3.52 0.95 10.06
N THR A 111 -4.27 1.93 10.57
CA THR A 111 -4.73 1.90 11.97
C THR A 111 -5.59 0.66 12.20
N PRO A 112 -5.73 0.17 13.46
CA PRO A 112 -6.64 -0.93 13.76
C PRO A 112 -8.08 -0.65 13.27
N GLN A 113 -8.53 0.60 13.34
CA GLN A 113 -9.84 1.03 12.83
C GLN A 113 -9.92 0.88 11.31
N PHE A 114 -8.89 1.28 10.59
CA PHE A 114 -8.83 1.15 9.14
C PHE A 114 -8.86 -0.33 8.69
N ARG A 115 -8.06 -1.20 9.34
CA ARG A 115 -8.08 -2.64 9.05
C ARG A 115 -9.44 -3.27 9.34
N ARG A 116 -10.07 -2.88 10.47
CA ARG A 116 -11.42 -3.33 10.80
C ARG A 116 -12.43 -2.89 9.74
N LEU A 117 -12.37 -1.65 9.29
CA LEU A 117 -13.24 -1.12 8.25
C LEU A 117 -13.18 -1.96 6.97
N ILE A 118 -11.97 -2.30 6.52
CA ILE A 118 -11.77 -3.16 5.34
C ILE A 118 -12.30 -4.57 5.61
N ARG A 119 -11.94 -5.17 6.74
CA ARG A 119 -12.36 -6.53 7.12
C ARG A 119 -13.88 -6.67 7.12
N ASP A 120 -14.58 -5.69 7.64
CA ASP A 120 -16.02 -5.76 7.89
C ASP A 120 -16.85 -5.46 6.62
N SER A 121 -16.24 -4.96 5.52
CA SER A 121 -16.92 -4.70 4.24
C SER A 121 -16.37 -5.60 3.12
N ALA A 122 -17.24 -6.40 2.51
CA ALA A 122 -16.89 -7.20 1.33
C ALA A 122 -16.54 -6.33 0.12
N ALA A 123 -17.22 -5.19 -0.02
CA ALA A 123 -16.96 -4.22 -1.09
C ALA A 123 -15.56 -3.60 -0.94
N LEU A 124 -15.17 -3.20 0.28
CA LEU A 124 -13.82 -2.68 0.51
C LEU A 124 -12.73 -3.73 0.31
N ARG A 125 -12.95 -4.98 0.72
CA ARG A 125 -12.00 -6.06 0.43
C ARG A 125 -11.83 -6.29 -1.07
N ALA A 126 -12.91 -6.20 -1.85
CA ALA A 126 -12.83 -6.28 -3.30
C ALA A 126 -12.03 -5.10 -3.88
N TYR A 127 -12.36 -3.89 -3.45
CA TYR A 127 -11.66 -2.68 -3.88
C TYR A 127 -10.18 -2.68 -3.51
N GLN A 128 -9.83 -3.13 -2.31
CA GLN A 128 -8.43 -3.31 -1.88
C GLN A 128 -7.65 -4.24 -2.83
N ARG A 129 -8.26 -5.35 -3.28
CA ARG A 129 -7.61 -6.24 -4.27
C ARG A 129 -7.35 -5.52 -5.59
N GLU A 130 -8.27 -4.69 -6.05
CA GLU A 130 -8.10 -3.87 -7.26
C GLU A 130 -6.97 -2.84 -7.08
N VAL A 131 -6.90 -2.21 -5.91
CA VAL A 131 -5.81 -1.30 -5.56
C VAL A 131 -4.46 -2.02 -5.63
N PHE A 132 -4.31 -3.17 -5.00
CA PHE A 132 -3.06 -3.94 -5.06
C PHE A 132 -2.73 -4.42 -6.48
N ALA A 133 -3.71 -4.79 -7.28
CA ALA A 133 -3.48 -5.12 -8.69
C ALA A 133 -2.94 -3.93 -9.49
N ARG A 134 -3.41 -2.69 -9.22
CA ARG A 134 -2.83 -1.48 -9.82
C ARG A 134 -1.38 -1.26 -9.41
N PHE A 135 -1.02 -1.50 -8.14
CA PHE A 135 0.38 -1.46 -7.68
C PHE A 135 1.24 -2.46 -8.44
N GLU A 136 0.79 -3.72 -8.53
CA GLU A 136 1.51 -4.78 -9.25
C GLU A 136 1.73 -4.44 -10.72
N GLN A 137 0.69 -3.96 -11.41
CA GLN A 137 0.78 -3.57 -12.81
C GLN A 137 1.77 -2.42 -13.04
N ALA A 138 1.71 -1.38 -12.20
CA ALA A 138 2.58 -0.22 -12.33
C ALA A 138 4.07 -0.57 -12.09
N LEU A 139 4.35 -1.37 -11.05
CA LEU A 139 5.71 -1.81 -10.75
C LEU A 139 6.22 -2.81 -11.80
N ALA A 140 5.37 -3.73 -12.27
CA ALA A 140 5.76 -4.69 -13.33
C ALA A 140 6.09 -3.96 -14.63
N ALA A 141 5.30 -2.95 -15.01
CA ALA A 141 5.59 -2.14 -16.19
C ALA A 141 6.93 -1.42 -16.09
N GLN A 142 7.23 -0.81 -14.93
CA GLN A 142 8.50 -0.14 -14.67
C GLN A 142 9.69 -1.10 -14.72
N LEU A 143 9.56 -2.28 -14.11
CA LEU A 143 10.61 -3.30 -14.11
C LEU A 143 10.83 -3.91 -15.49
N ALA A 144 9.77 -4.11 -16.27
CA ALA A 144 9.86 -4.57 -17.66
C ALA A 144 10.61 -3.55 -18.54
N GLU A 145 10.29 -2.25 -18.42
CA GLU A 145 10.99 -1.18 -19.12
C GLU A 145 12.49 -1.18 -18.82
N GLU A 146 12.87 -1.30 -17.53
CA GLU A 146 14.27 -1.30 -17.09
C GLU A 146 15.07 -2.51 -17.54
N THR A 147 14.43 -3.67 -17.63
CA THR A 147 15.07 -4.93 -18.04
C THR A 147 14.99 -5.20 -19.53
N GLY A 148 14.34 -4.31 -20.29
CA GLY A 148 14.14 -4.47 -21.73
C GLY A 148 13.22 -5.65 -22.07
N GLN A 149 12.37 -6.10 -21.14
CA GLN A 149 11.45 -7.20 -21.33
C GLN A 149 10.07 -6.71 -21.78
N PRO A 150 9.27 -7.57 -22.44
CA PRO A 150 7.88 -7.26 -22.75
C PRO A 150 7.07 -6.98 -21.47
N SER A 151 6.06 -6.11 -21.56
CA SER A 151 5.20 -5.74 -20.42
C SER A 151 4.42 -6.89 -19.80
N GLY A 152 4.33 -8.04 -20.47
CA GLY A 152 3.70 -9.28 -19.96
C GLY A 152 4.69 -10.36 -19.56
N ALA A 153 5.99 -10.07 -19.47
CA ALA A 153 6.99 -11.05 -19.07
C ALA A 153 6.78 -11.51 -17.62
N VAL A 154 7.12 -12.76 -17.37
CA VAL A 154 6.86 -13.43 -16.07
C VAL A 154 7.72 -12.83 -14.97
N GLU A 155 9.00 -12.53 -15.24
CA GLU A 155 9.95 -12.08 -14.22
C GLU A 155 9.60 -10.71 -13.66
N PRO A 156 9.32 -9.65 -14.46
CA PRO A 156 8.85 -8.36 -13.92
C PRO A 156 7.55 -8.48 -13.14
N PHE A 157 6.62 -9.32 -13.60
CA PHE A 157 5.36 -9.55 -12.91
C PHE A 157 5.57 -10.19 -11.54
N ILE A 158 6.34 -11.28 -11.45
CA ILE A 158 6.63 -11.96 -10.18
C ILE A 158 7.41 -11.04 -9.23
N ALA A 159 8.39 -10.28 -9.75
CA ALA A 159 9.13 -9.33 -8.94
C ALA A 159 8.21 -8.22 -8.36
N ALA A 160 7.32 -7.67 -9.18
CA ALA A 160 6.35 -6.68 -8.74
C ALA A 160 5.39 -7.26 -7.68
N ALA A 161 4.84 -8.45 -7.91
CA ALA A 161 3.95 -9.12 -6.95
C ALA A 161 4.66 -9.39 -5.61
N ALA A 162 5.93 -9.80 -5.64
CA ALA A 162 6.75 -9.97 -4.46
C ALA A 162 6.95 -8.66 -3.69
N LEU A 163 7.29 -7.56 -4.37
CA LEU A 163 7.44 -6.24 -3.76
C LEU A 163 6.12 -5.73 -3.16
N VAL A 164 4.99 -5.92 -3.86
CA VAL A 164 3.66 -5.53 -3.36
C VAL A 164 3.22 -6.39 -2.18
N SER A 165 3.69 -7.63 -2.06
CA SER A 165 3.40 -8.49 -0.91
C SER A 165 3.87 -7.87 0.42
N VAL A 166 4.96 -7.09 0.40
CA VAL A 166 5.45 -6.32 1.57
C VAL A 166 4.42 -5.28 2.01
N LEU A 167 3.76 -4.61 1.06
CA LEU A 167 2.67 -3.67 1.37
C LEU A 167 1.46 -4.42 1.95
N ARG A 168 1.07 -5.54 1.34
CA ARG A 168 -0.10 -6.34 1.77
C ARG A 168 0.00 -6.79 3.21
N VAL A 169 1.18 -7.23 3.65
CA VAL A 169 1.40 -7.70 5.04
C VAL A 169 0.99 -6.66 6.06
N ASN A 170 1.11 -5.36 5.73
CA ASN A 170 0.74 -4.27 6.63
C ASN A 170 -0.77 -4.04 6.73
N PHE A 171 -1.53 -4.47 5.72
CA PHE A 171 -2.99 -4.30 5.67
C PHE A 171 -3.76 -5.53 6.17
N GLU A 172 -3.07 -6.67 6.36
CA GLU A 172 -3.73 -7.87 6.89
C GLU A 172 -3.98 -7.74 8.40
N ASP A 173 -5.21 -8.06 8.78
CA ASP A 173 -5.62 -8.16 10.19
C ASP A 173 -5.20 -9.54 10.70
N ARG A 174 -4.22 -9.58 11.58
CA ARG A 174 -3.74 -10.81 12.21
C ARG A 174 -4.17 -10.83 13.67
N ALA A 175 -4.50 -12.01 14.17
CA ALA A 175 -4.97 -12.20 15.53
C ALA A 175 -3.96 -11.75 16.61
N ASP A 176 -2.68 -11.65 16.24
CA ASP A 176 -1.59 -11.26 17.13
C ASP A 176 -0.87 -10.01 16.59
N ASP A 177 -1.61 -8.90 16.49
CA ASP A 177 -1.18 -7.65 15.87
C ASP A 177 -0.36 -6.75 16.82
N THR A 178 0.48 -7.38 17.67
CA THR A 178 1.37 -6.68 18.61
C THR A 178 2.68 -6.22 17.96
N GLU A 179 3.02 -6.76 16.79
CA GLU A 179 4.26 -6.43 16.10
C GLU A 179 4.14 -5.09 15.34
N PRO A 180 5.08 -4.15 15.54
CA PRO A 180 5.10 -2.89 14.78
C PRO A 180 5.15 -3.12 13.27
N VAL A 181 4.38 -2.32 12.51
CA VAL A 181 4.27 -2.42 11.04
C VAL A 181 5.64 -2.35 10.35
N GLY A 182 6.55 -1.49 10.83
CA GLY A 182 7.91 -1.38 10.29
C GLY A 182 8.69 -2.68 10.40
N LEU A 183 8.58 -3.39 11.51
CA LEU A 183 9.27 -4.66 11.72
C LEU A 183 8.72 -5.77 10.81
N ARG A 184 7.42 -5.78 10.56
CA ARG A 184 6.81 -6.72 9.59
C ARG A 184 7.29 -6.48 8.17
N ALA A 185 7.37 -5.22 7.77
CA ALA A 185 7.88 -4.86 6.45
C ALA A 185 9.35 -5.30 6.28
N GLU A 186 10.19 -5.06 7.30
CA GLU A 186 11.60 -5.51 7.27
C GLU A 186 11.71 -7.04 7.17
N ARG A 187 10.95 -7.79 7.97
CA ARG A 187 10.95 -9.27 7.88
C ARG A 187 10.49 -9.78 6.53
N ALA A 188 9.49 -9.13 5.92
CA ALA A 188 9.04 -9.47 4.58
C ALA A 188 10.12 -9.18 3.54
N LEU A 189 10.80 -8.04 3.64
CA LEU A 189 11.92 -7.68 2.77
C LEU A 189 13.10 -8.63 2.94
N ASP A 190 13.45 -9.01 4.17
CA ASP A 190 14.51 -10.00 4.45
C ASP A 190 14.18 -11.36 3.83
N LEU A 191 12.93 -11.81 3.93
CA LEU A 191 12.49 -13.06 3.30
C LEU A 191 12.63 -12.99 1.77
N LEU A 192 12.28 -11.88 1.15
CA LEU A 192 12.45 -11.69 -0.28
C LEU A 192 13.91 -11.65 -0.71
N GLU A 193 14.77 -11.03 0.09
CA GLU A 193 16.21 -10.92 -0.17
C GLU A 193 16.90 -12.28 -0.12
N HIS A 194 16.56 -13.11 0.86
CA HIS A 194 17.15 -14.44 1.03
C HIS A 194 16.43 -15.53 0.21
N GLY A 195 15.23 -15.23 -0.31
CA GLY A 195 14.41 -16.17 -1.09
C GLY A 195 13.67 -17.19 -0.23
N LEU A 196 12.94 -18.08 -0.90
CA LEU A 196 12.11 -19.11 -0.27
C LEU A 196 12.74 -20.49 -0.21
N GLY A 197 13.97 -20.66 -0.76
CA GLY A 197 14.60 -21.97 -0.95
C GLY A 197 14.73 -22.80 0.31
N ASP A 198 15.03 -22.15 1.43
CA ASP A 198 15.20 -22.80 2.75
C ASP A 198 14.03 -22.56 3.70
N TYR A 199 13.03 -21.79 3.28
CA TYR A 199 11.86 -21.50 4.11
C TYR A 199 11.03 -22.77 4.33
N ALA A 200 10.67 -23.03 5.59
CA ALA A 200 9.90 -24.19 6.00
C ALA A 200 10.56 -25.55 5.67
N ARG A 201 11.89 -25.60 5.49
CA ARG A 201 12.62 -26.88 5.40
C ARG A 201 12.50 -27.62 6.74
N PRO A 202 11.94 -28.82 6.78
CA PRO A 202 11.88 -29.58 8.04
C PRO A 202 13.31 -29.87 8.51
N PRO A 203 13.55 -29.91 9.84
CA PRO A 203 14.84 -30.29 10.37
C PRO A 203 15.22 -31.69 9.85
N GLU A 204 16.46 -31.85 9.44
CA GLU A 204 16.98 -33.20 9.08
C GLU A 204 16.76 -34.13 10.27
N ALA A 205 16.15 -35.29 10.02
CA ALA A 205 15.94 -36.30 11.04
C ALA A 205 17.31 -36.67 11.61
N THR A 206 17.61 -36.18 12.81
CA THR A 206 18.82 -36.58 13.53
C THR A 206 18.73 -38.08 13.66
N ALA A 207 19.66 -38.79 13.03
CA ALA A 207 19.76 -40.26 13.11
C ALA A 207 19.88 -40.61 14.59
N LEU A 208 18.75 -40.93 15.20
CA LEU A 208 18.70 -41.48 16.56
C LEU A 208 19.57 -42.72 16.57
N GLY A 209 20.73 -42.56 17.22
CA GLY A 209 21.73 -43.58 17.35
C GLY A 209 21.11 -44.93 17.68
N ARG A 210 21.50 -45.91 16.92
CA ARG A 210 21.26 -47.33 17.21
C ARG A 210 21.79 -47.60 18.62
N PHE A 211 20.88 -47.59 19.63
CA PHE A 211 21.18 -48.23 20.87
C PHE A 211 21.26 -49.75 20.60
N ARG A 212 22.48 -50.21 20.46
CA ARG A 212 22.79 -51.63 20.55
C ARG A 212 22.50 -52.07 21.97
N THR A 213 21.43 -52.83 22.16
CA THR A 213 21.25 -53.72 23.32
C THR A 213 22.25 -54.84 23.23
N ARG A 214 23.09 -54.93 24.24
CA ARG A 214 23.81 -56.18 24.63
C ARG A 214 23.02 -56.87 25.72
#